data_e9e4b776dd277f4c94e0ad1d51b6d244
#
_entry.id   e9e4b776dd277f4c94e0ad1d51b6d244
#
_cell.length_a   1.000
_cell.length_b   1.000
_cell.length_c   1.000
_cell.angle_alpha   90.00
_cell.angle_beta   90.00
_cell.angle_gamma   90.00
#
_symmetry.space_group_name_H-M   'P 1'
#
loop_
_entity.id
_entity.type
_entity.pdbx_description
1 polymer ?
#
loop_
_entity_poly.entity_id
_entity_poly.type
_entity_poly.pdbx_seq_one_letter_code
_entity_poly.pdbx_strand_id
1 'polypeptide(L)'
;MKRKKLISSLVLGAMLAAAPASAFAGTFTVDLGNPVAGMDGQKVVMEQAAGISKDGGILVPVRDVAEAYGGTVVYDKASNTVKMTFPNGNWATITIDAPIDQDTMLDSDGIVSVGTFMNDRLYIPAALMATCLGARIELIDWNSDHVYRLIYHVR
;
A
#
# COMPACT_ATOMS: atom_id res chain seq x y z
N MET A 1 31.36 60.65 4.05
CA MET A 1 31.74 59.20 3.86
C MET A 1 30.51 58.33 3.98
N LYS A 2 29.99 57.88 2.88
CA LYS A 2 28.85 56.96 2.87
C LYS A 2 29.38 55.53 2.92
N ARG A 3 29.15 54.83 4.04
CA ARG A 3 29.46 53.39 4.13
C ARG A 3 28.37 52.59 3.40
N LYS A 4 28.74 51.98 2.29
CA LYS A 4 27.89 51.02 1.60
C LYS A 4 27.83 49.75 2.46
N LYS A 5 26.63 49.42 2.99
CA LYS A 5 26.36 48.13 3.60
C LYS A 5 26.21 47.13 2.49
N LEU A 6 27.14 46.18 2.39
CA LEU A 6 27.02 44.98 1.59
C LEU A 6 26.00 44.07 2.30
N ILE A 7 24.84 43.90 1.67
CA ILE A 7 23.86 42.90 2.09
C ILE A 7 24.28 41.60 1.38
N SER A 8 24.94 40.74 2.14
CA SER A 8 25.16 39.34 1.69
C SER A 8 23.83 38.64 1.68
N SER A 9 23.26 38.45 0.48
CA SER A 9 22.16 37.54 0.27
C SER A 9 22.66 36.10 0.42
N LEU A 10 22.39 35.50 1.57
CA LEU A 10 22.58 34.08 1.78
C LEU A 10 21.46 33.39 1.01
N VAL A 11 21.76 32.94 -0.21
CA VAL A 11 20.88 32.02 -0.94
C VAL A 11 20.98 30.66 -0.25
N LEU A 12 20.03 30.43 0.64
CA LEU A 12 19.83 29.10 1.20
C LEU A 12 19.25 28.20 0.09
N GLY A 13 20.13 27.56 -0.65
CA GLY A 13 19.76 26.53 -1.59
C GLY A 13 19.13 25.39 -0.81
N ALA A 14 17.80 25.31 -0.84
CA ALA A 14 17.10 24.10 -0.43
C ALA A 14 17.55 22.97 -1.36
N MET A 15 18.53 22.18 -0.93
CA MET A 15 18.73 20.87 -1.50
C MET A 15 17.47 20.07 -1.22
N LEU A 16 16.55 20.02 -2.19
CA LEU A 16 15.61 18.92 -2.26
C LEU A 16 16.48 17.67 -2.42
N ALA A 17 16.70 16.97 -1.32
CA ALA A 17 17.14 15.61 -1.39
C ALA A 17 16.04 14.87 -2.16
N ALA A 18 16.28 14.61 -3.44
CA ALA A 18 15.47 13.66 -4.18
C ALA A 18 15.58 12.36 -3.38
N ALA A 19 14.52 12.00 -2.66
CA ALA A 19 14.42 10.68 -2.10
C ALA A 19 14.67 9.73 -3.27
N PRO A 20 15.57 8.74 -3.16
CA PRO A 20 15.76 7.79 -4.22
C PRO A 20 14.37 7.25 -4.52
N ALA A 21 13.97 7.32 -5.81
CA ALA A 21 12.77 6.65 -6.25
C ALA A 21 12.94 5.21 -5.78
N SER A 22 12.24 4.86 -4.68
CA SER A 22 12.30 3.52 -4.14
C SER A 22 11.87 2.62 -5.28
N ALA A 23 12.77 1.73 -5.71
CA ALA A 23 12.46 0.79 -6.75
C ALA A 23 11.16 0.11 -6.34
N PHE A 24 10.18 0.08 -7.25
CA PHE A 24 8.89 -0.59 -7.04
C PHE A 24 9.10 -2.11 -7.01
N ALA A 25 10.11 -2.57 -6.42
CA ALA A 25 10.48 -3.97 -6.24
C ALA A 25 10.73 -4.19 -4.76
N GLY A 26 10.65 -5.42 -4.33
CA GLY A 26 11.00 -5.77 -2.97
C GLY A 26 10.07 -6.79 -2.34
N THR A 27 10.41 -7.17 -1.12
CA THR A 27 9.68 -8.16 -0.34
C THR A 27 9.02 -7.52 0.86
N PHE A 28 7.70 -7.53 0.87
CA PHE A 28 6.91 -7.10 2.03
C PHE A 28 6.45 -8.33 2.81
N THR A 29 6.72 -8.34 4.10
CA THR A 29 6.41 -9.45 5.00
C THR A 29 5.60 -8.96 6.19
N VAL A 30 4.49 -9.63 6.48
CA VAL A 30 3.65 -9.30 7.63
C VAL A 30 3.11 -10.57 8.28
N ASP A 31 3.15 -10.61 9.61
CA ASP A 31 2.48 -11.63 10.40
C ASP A 31 1.05 -11.18 10.67
N LEU A 32 0.06 -12.04 10.39
CA LEU A 32 -1.34 -11.67 10.58
C LEU A 32 -1.61 -11.35 12.06
N GLY A 33 -2.35 -10.28 12.28
CA GLY A 33 -2.63 -9.77 13.63
C GLY A 33 -1.52 -8.87 14.21
N ASN A 34 -0.37 -8.72 13.52
CA ASN A 34 0.72 -7.86 13.96
C ASN A 34 0.74 -6.57 13.11
N PRO A 35 0.69 -5.37 13.71
CA PRO A 35 0.80 -4.12 12.96
C PRO A 35 2.23 -3.77 12.54
N VAL A 36 3.20 -4.63 12.84
CA VAL A 36 4.59 -4.44 12.40
C VAL A 36 4.90 -5.38 11.25
N ALA A 37 5.28 -4.80 10.14
CA ALA A 37 5.68 -5.49 8.92
C ALA A 37 7.17 -5.26 8.63
N GLY A 38 7.70 -5.94 7.63
CA GLY A 38 9.04 -5.72 7.08
C GLY A 38 8.95 -5.42 5.59
N MET A 39 9.72 -4.45 5.12
CA MET A 39 9.95 -4.18 3.70
C MET A 39 11.44 -4.29 3.44
N ASP A 40 11.85 -5.32 2.70
CA ASP A 40 13.26 -5.65 2.45
C ASP A 40 14.14 -5.71 3.72
N GLY A 41 13.56 -6.25 4.80
CA GLY A 41 14.19 -6.33 6.11
C GLY A 41 14.12 -5.04 6.94
N GLN A 42 13.60 -3.95 6.39
CA GLN A 42 13.34 -2.71 7.13
C GLN A 42 11.98 -2.77 7.82
N LYS A 43 11.94 -2.33 9.07
CA LYS A 43 10.69 -2.29 9.84
C LYS A 43 9.73 -1.25 9.28
N VAL A 44 8.49 -1.69 9.02
CA VAL A 44 7.36 -0.83 8.65
C VAL A 44 6.30 -0.95 9.75
N VAL A 45 5.88 0.17 10.30
CA VAL A 45 4.77 0.20 11.27
C VAL A 45 3.50 0.55 10.51
N MET A 46 2.56 -0.37 10.49
CA MET A 46 1.24 -0.17 9.90
C MET A 46 0.29 0.45 10.93
N GLU A 47 -0.69 1.18 10.47
CA GLU A 47 -1.74 1.70 11.36
C GLU A 47 -2.69 0.57 11.82
N GLN A 48 -2.86 -0.45 10.98
CA GLN A 48 -3.70 -1.61 11.25
C GLN A 48 -3.01 -2.90 10.81
N ALA A 49 -3.23 -3.97 11.57
CA ALA A 49 -2.73 -5.30 11.21
C ALA A 49 -3.52 -5.91 10.05
N ALA A 50 -2.84 -6.71 9.21
CA ALA A 50 -3.52 -7.65 8.33
C ALA A 50 -4.25 -8.73 9.15
N GLY A 51 -5.34 -9.26 8.64
CA GLY A 51 -6.18 -10.18 9.39
C GLY A 51 -6.89 -11.22 8.53
N ILE A 52 -7.71 -12.02 9.18
CA ILE A 52 -8.54 -13.05 8.55
C ILE A 52 -10.00 -12.61 8.64
N SER A 53 -10.70 -12.62 7.51
CA SER A 53 -12.13 -12.36 7.46
C SER A 53 -12.93 -13.51 8.07
N LYS A 54 -14.22 -13.27 8.36
CA LYS A 54 -15.13 -14.32 8.86
C LYS A 54 -15.24 -15.54 7.93
N ASP A 55 -15.04 -15.30 6.63
CA ASP A 55 -15.10 -16.35 5.59
C ASP A 55 -13.75 -17.04 5.36
N GLY A 56 -12.75 -16.75 6.19
CA GLY A 56 -11.40 -17.33 6.13
C GLY A 56 -10.46 -16.69 5.12
N GLY A 57 -10.87 -15.62 4.42
CA GLY A 57 -10.02 -14.88 3.51
C GLY A 57 -9.03 -13.97 4.24
N ILE A 58 -7.85 -13.81 3.69
CA ILE A 58 -6.84 -12.91 4.25
C ILE A 58 -7.09 -11.51 3.70
N LEU A 59 -7.19 -10.53 4.60
CA LEU A 59 -7.40 -9.13 4.30
C LEU A 59 -6.19 -8.30 4.70
N VAL A 60 -5.81 -7.35 3.85
CA VAL A 60 -4.71 -6.43 4.10
C VAL A 60 -5.18 -4.99 4.06
N PRO A 61 -4.62 -4.10 4.92
CA PRO A 61 -4.92 -2.68 4.88
C PRO A 61 -4.31 -2.06 3.63
N VAL A 62 -5.16 -1.43 2.82
CA VAL A 62 -4.80 -0.93 1.48
C VAL A 62 -3.68 0.10 1.55
N ARG A 63 -3.84 1.11 2.40
CA ARG A 63 -2.91 2.23 2.47
C ARG A 63 -1.53 1.78 2.93
N ASP A 64 -1.46 1.02 4.02
CA ASP A 64 -0.18 0.60 4.59
C ASP A 64 0.66 -0.21 3.60
N VAL A 65 0.02 -1.14 2.89
CA VAL A 65 0.73 -1.97 1.90
C VAL A 65 1.10 -1.16 0.66
N ALA A 66 0.18 -0.35 0.13
CA ALA A 66 0.44 0.46 -1.07
C ALA A 66 1.57 1.47 -0.83
N GLU A 67 1.55 2.18 0.29
CA GLU A 67 2.57 3.17 0.65
C GLU A 67 3.93 2.53 0.94
N ALA A 68 3.98 1.30 1.50
CA ALA A 68 5.23 0.57 1.68
C ALA A 68 5.96 0.32 0.35
N TYR A 69 5.22 0.21 -0.74
CA TYR A 69 5.76 0.09 -2.11
C TYR A 69 5.87 1.44 -2.84
N GLY A 70 5.76 2.56 -2.14
CA GLY A 70 5.84 3.91 -2.74
C GLY A 70 4.62 4.30 -3.55
N GLY A 71 3.51 3.58 -3.42
CA GLY A 71 2.24 3.90 -4.05
C GLY A 71 1.50 5.04 -3.37
N THR A 72 0.47 5.52 -4.03
CA THR A 72 -0.46 6.53 -3.49
C THR A 72 -1.88 5.98 -3.42
N VAL A 73 -2.64 6.41 -2.43
CA VAL A 73 -4.03 6.00 -2.21
C VAL A 73 -4.91 7.22 -2.08
N VAL A 74 -5.85 7.38 -3.00
CA VAL A 74 -6.77 8.52 -3.04
C VAL A 74 -8.20 8.03 -2.94
N TYR A 75 -8.94 8.57 -1.97
CA TYR A 75 -10.37 8.31 -1.80
C TYR A 75 -11.18 9.36 -2.53
N ASP A 76 -12.08 8.91 -3.41
CA ASP A 76 -13.12 9.73 -4.03
C ASP A 76 -14.46 9.47 -3.34
N LYS A 77 -14.88 10.44 -2.54
CA LYS A 77 -16.13 10.35 -1.79
C LYS A 77 -17.37 10.38 -2.70
N ALA A 78 -17.29 11.06 -3.84
CA ALA A 78 -18.43 11.20 -4.75
C ALA A 78 -18.79 9.88 -5.42
N SER A 79 -17.79 9.11 -5.81
CA SER A 79 -17.95 7.79 -6.43
C SER A 79 -17.86 6.63 -5.45
N ASN A 80 -17.54 6.90 -4.18
CA ASN A 80 -17.28 5.89 -3.14
C ASN A 80 -16.20 4.88 -3.57
N THR A 81 -15.14 5.39 -4.18
CA THR A 81 -14.03 4.58 -4.67
C THR A 81 -12.71 5.00 -4.07
N VAL A 82 -11.76 4.06 -4.05
CA VAL A 82 -10.37 4.31 -3.71
C VAL A 82 -9.52 3.97 -4.92
N LYS A 83 -8.69 4.91 -5.36
CA LYS A 83 -7.71 4.69 -6.40
C LYS A 83 -6.33 4.51 -5.79
N MET A 84 -5.69 3.41 -6.11
CA MET A 84 -4.26 3.17 -5.87
C MET A 84 -3.48 3.40 -7.15
N THR A 85 -2.30 4.00 -7.02
CA THR A 85 -1.37 4.16 -8.14
C THR A 85 0.03 3.81 -7.66
N PHE A 86 0.75 3.01 -8.43
CA PHE A 86 2.09 2.53 -8.09
C PHE A 86 3.16 3.14 -9.00
N PRO A 87 4.43 3.21 -8.55
CA PRO A 87 5.53 3.81 -9.30
C PRO A 87 5.81 3.16 -10.66
N ASN A 88 5.45 1.88 -10.83
CA ASN A 88 5.56 1.18 -12.12
C ASN A 88 4.48 1.55 -13.15
N GLY A 89 3.55 2.45 -12.78
CA GLY A 89 2.42 2.85 -13.61
C GLY A 89 1.17 2.00 -13.44
N ASN A 90 1.23 0.91 -12.70
CA ASN A 90 0.04 0.14 -12.36
C ASN A 90 -0.91 0.95 -11.49
N TRP A 91 -2.19 0.74 -11.68
CA TRP A 91 -3.22 1.36 -10.86
C TRP A 91 -4.40 0.41 -10.69
N ALA A 92 -5.18 0.65 -9.64
CA ALA A 92 -6.42 -0.06 -9.39
C ALA A 92 -7.44 0.88 -8.78
N THR A 93 -8.71 0.68 -9.11
CA THR A 93 -9.83 1.35 -8.47
C THR A 93 -10.62 0.31 -7.68
N ILE A 94 -10.90 0.62 -6.44
CA ILE A 94 -11.65 -0.24 -5.53
C ILE A 94 -12.95 0.47 -5.20
N THR A 95 -14.09 -0.17 -5.48
CA THR A 95 -15.39 0.30 -5.05
C THR A 95 -15.67 -0.21 -3.64
N ILE A 96 -16.10 0.68 -2.76
CA ILE A 96 -16.33 0.36 -1.36
C ILE A 96 -17.75 -0.18 -1.17
N ASP A 97 -17.84 -1.31 -0.45
CA ASP A 97 -19.12 -1.94 -0.06
C ASP A 97 -20.06 -2.25 -1.24
N ALA A 98 -19.53 -2.40 -2.45
CA ALA A 98 -20.32 -2.87 -3.57
C ALA A 98 -20.57 -4.38 -3.48
N PRO A 99 -21.73 -4.90 -3.92
CA PRO A 99 -21.94 -6.33 -4.04
C PRO A 99 -20.89 -6.93 -4.98
N ILE A 100 -20.32 -8.06 -4.58
CA ILE A 100 -19.35 -8.78 -5.42
C ILE A 100 -20.14 -9.40 -6.57
N ASP A 101 -19.98 -8.85 -7.77
CA ASP A 101 -20.33 -9.53 -8.99
C ASP A 101 -19.03 -10.12 -9.56
N GLN A 102 -18.97 -11.44 -9.67
CA GLN A 102 -17.77 -12.16 -10.11
C GLN A 102 -17.33 -11.79 -11.53
N ASP A 103 -18.24 -11.25 -12.33
CA ASP A 103 -17.98 -10.86 -13.70
C ASP A 103 -17.35 -9.46 -13.84
N THR A 104 -17.36 -8.65 -12.76
CA THR A 104 -16.81 -7.28 -12.77
C THR A 104 -15.39 -7.16 -12.21
N MET A 105 -14.73 -8.26 -11.87
CA MET A 105 -13.39 -8.23 -11.29
C MET A 105 -12.28 -7.75 -12.25
N LEU A 106 -12.54 -7.75 -13.54
CA LEU A 106 -11.58 -7.37 -14.58
C LEU A 106 -12.29 -6.51 -15.63
N ASP A 107 -12.23 -5.21 -15.47
CA ASP A 107 -12.52 -4.32 -16.59
C ASP A 107 -11.24 -4.09 -17.41
N SER A 108 -11.39 -3.89 -18.73
CA SER A 108 -10.29 -3.70 -19.68
C SER A 108 -9.34 -2.54 -19.33
N ASP A 109 -9.77 -1.65 -18.44
CA ASP A 109 -9.07 -0.42 -18.05
C ASP A 109 -8.52 -0.45 -16.60
N GLY A 110 -8.60 -1.57 -15.91
CA GLY A 110 -8.10 -1.72 -14.54
C GLY A 110 -8.85 -2.76 -13.72
N ILE A 111 -8.29 -3.10 -12.56
CA ILE A 111 -8.92 -4.03 -11.62
C ILE A 111 -9.97 -3.25 -10.82
N VAL A 112 -11.23 -3.54 -11.04
CA VAL A 112 -12.33 -3.07 -10.17
C VAL A 112 -12.60 -4.15 -9.13
N SER A 113 -12.47 -3.81 -7.88
CA SER A 113 -12.66 -4.74 -6.78
C SER A 113 -13.42 -4.12 -5.63
N VAL A 114 -13.87 -4.99 -4.74
CA VAL A 114 -14.63 -4.64 -3.56
C VAL A 114 -13.70 -4.56 -2.35
N GLY A 115 -13.71 -3.41 -1.71
CA GLY A 115 -13.04 -3.20 -0.43
C GLY A 115 -14.04 -3.15 0.72
N THR A 116 -13.60 -3.53 1.89
CA THR A 116 -14.38 -3.48 3.13
C THR A 116 -13.74 -2.54 4.13
N PHE A 117 -14.51 -1.66 4.74
CA PHE A 117 -14.05 -0.86 5.87
C PHE A 117 -14.09 -1.65 7.17
N MET A 118 -12.97 -1.66 7.87
CA MET A 118 -12.86 -2.15 9.24
C MET A 118 -12.06 -1.12 10.05
N ASN A 119 -12.59 -0.69 11.18
CA ASN A 119 -11.95 0.31 12.05
C ASN A 119 -11.48 1.57 11.29
N ASP A 120 -12.35 2.12 10.45
CA ASP A 120 -12.07 3.30 9.60
C ASP A 120 -10.91 3.12 8.60
N ARG A 121 -10.54 1.89 8.28
CA ARG A 121 -9.52 1.55 7.29
C ARG A 121 -10.09 0.65 6.21
N LEU A 122 -9.66 0.90 4.98
CA LEU A 122 -10.03 0.06 3.85
C LEU A 122 -9.14 -1.18 3.81
N TYR A 123 -9.78 -2.34 3.72
CA TYR A 123 -9.15 -3.63 3.52
C TYR A 123 -9.56 -4.25 2.20
N ILE A 124 -8.66 -4.98 1.59
CA ILE A 124 -8.94 -5.81 0.41
C ILE A 124 -8.36 -7.21 0.60
N PRO A 125 -8.84 -8.20 -0.16
CA PRO A 125 -8.21 -9.51 -0.19
C PRO A 125 -6.73 -9.44 -0.53
N ALA A 126 -5.92 -10.21 0.18
CA ALA A 126 -4.47 -10.23 -0.02
C ALA A 126 -4.07 -10.62 -1.45
N ALA A 127 -4.80 -11.57 -2.06
CA ALA A 127 -4.56 -11.98 -3.44
C ALA A 127 -4.83 -10.84 -4.44
N LEU A 128 -5.81 -9.99 -4.17
CA LEU A 128 -6.09 -8.83 -5.01
C LEU A 128 -4.98 -7.79 -4.90
N MET A 129 -4.50 -7.52 -3.69
CA MET A 129 -3.33 -6.63 -3.52
C MET A 129 -2.13 -7.18 -4.29
N ALA A 130 -1.89 -8.50 -4.27
CA ALA A 130 -0.84 -9.13 -5.06
C ALA A 130 -1.00 -8.87 -6.57
N THR A 131 -2.22 -8.96 -7.08
CA THR A 131 -2.52 -8.65 -8.49
C THR A 131 -2.23 -7.18 -8.81
N CYS A 132 -2.66 -6.25 -7.96
CA CYS A 132 -2.39 -4.81 -8.13
C CYS A 132 -0.90 -4.49 -8.13
N LEU A 133 -0.13 -5.16 -7.28
CA LEU A 133 1.31 -5.01 -7.17
C LEU A 133 2.08 -5.72 -8.30
N GLY A 134 1.45 -6.64 -9.04
CA GLY A 134 2.17 -7.58 -9.89
C GLY A 134 3.07 -8.53 -9.09
N ALA A 135 2.68 -8.82 -7.85
CA ALA A 135 3.47 -9.60 -6.91
C ALA A 135 3.13 -11.09 -6.94
N ARG A 136 4.12 -11.91 -6.63
CA ARG A 136 3.89 -13.26 -6.17
C ARG A 136 3.55 -13.21 -4.68
N ILE A 137 2.51 -13.92 -4.27
CA ILE A 137 2.09 -14.04 -2.87
C ILE A 137 2.53 -15.39 -2.31
N GLU A 138 2.97 -15.38 -1.07
CA GLU A 138 3.30 -16.57 -0.31
C GLU A 138 2.68 -16.48 1.08
N LEU A 139 2.07 -17.56 1.54
CA LEU A 139 1.49 -17.68 2.88
C LEU A 139 2.18 -18.83 3.60
N ILE A 140 2.76 -18.55 4.74
CA ILE A 140 3.49 -19.52 5.55
C ILE A 140 2.79 -19.64 6.90
N ASP A 141 2.53 -20.88 7.35
CA ASP A 141 2.22 -21.16 8.75
C ASP A 141 3.55 -21.12 9.54
N TRP A 142 3.72 -20.03 10.30
CA TRP A 142 5.02 -19.67 10.84
C TRP A 142 5.40 -20.43 12.11
N ASN A 143 4.41 -20.84 12.89
CA ASN A 143 4.68 -21.52 14.15
C ASN A 143 3.52 -22.43 14.60
N SER A 144 3.76 -23.19 15.68
CA SER A 144 2.76 -24.08 16.31
C SER A 144 1.51 -23.35 16.84
N ASP A 145 1.56 -22.04 16.94
CA ASP A 145 0.43 -21.20 17.42
C ASP A 145 -0.46 -20.73 16.26
N HIS A 146 -0.24 -21.27 15.06
CA HIS A 146 -0.97 -20.91 13.82
C HIS A 146 -0.94 -19.43 13.49
N VAL A 147 0.21 -18.79 13.71
CA VAL A 147 0.47 -17.45 13.18
C VAL A 147 0.86 -17.58 11.71
N TYR A 148 0.05 -16.98 10.86
CA TYR A 148 0.31 -16.98 9.43
C TYR A 148 1.17 -15.78 9.05
N ARG A 149 2.18 -16.02 8.22
CA ARG A 149 3.01 -14.98 7.60
C ARG A 149 2.66 -14.85 6.14
N LEU A 150 2.32 -13.63 5.76
CA LEU A 150 2.04 -13.24 4.39
C LEU A 150 3.26 -12.54 3.80
N ILE A 151 3.66 -12.94 2.60
CA ILE A 151 4.81 -12.36 1.91
C ILE A 151 4.41 -11.98 0.49
N TYR A 152 4.67 -10.72 0.12
CA TYR A 152 4.59 -10.26 -1.25
C TYR A 152 6.00 -10.12 -1.84
N HIS A 153 6.22 -10.71 -2.99
CA HIS A 153 7.46 -10.58 -3.75
C HIS A 153 7.17 -9.81 -5.04
N VAL A 154 7.56 -8.56 -5.11
CA VAL A 154 7.51 -7.72 -6.31
C VAL A 154 8.88 -7.74 -6.97
N ARG A 155 8.91 -8.01 -8.29
CA ARG A 155 10.15 -8.07 -9.09
C ARG A 155 10.29 -6.84 -9.97
#